data_945bf3a94e05fc3fc70df863a5ce4c4e
#
_entry.id   945bf3a94e05fc3fc70df863a5ce4c4e
#
_cell.length_a   1.000
_cell.length_b   1.000
_cell.length_c   1.000
_cell.angle_alpha   90.00
_cell.angle_beta   90.00
_cell.angle_gamma   90.00
#
_symmetry.space_group_name_H-M   'P 1'
#
loop_
_entity.id
_entity.type
_entity.pdbx_description
1 polymer ?
#
loop_
_entity_poly.entity_id
_entity_poly.type
_entity_poly.pdbx_seq_one_letter_code
_entity_poly.pdbx_strand_id
1 'polypeptide(L)'
;MRLACLLAAFTASLAFGQEARNVNGIAFEVRHVQGNVYLFASTLGNVAIQVGKDAGHDGVLLVDTGPEQLRELILAEIRKLSNEPIRFMIVTGPDADHNGSNAVLLKPASSRNYQTQADIALFAQDNVLQRFSREGSGVPGSAWPTLTFLDEKSFAFNGEAIQILAEKNAHTDGDSIVFFRGSNVIAAGDIFLTTGYPVIDLQRGGSIQGEIKALNHILDLTVPRSMQEGGTMVIPGHGRLCDEADVTDYRDMLTIISDRVQDMLHKGKTLEEVRAARLSRDYDRRYSIPAWTGDMFVEAVYRSLKTK
;
A
#
# COMPACT_ATOMS: atom_id res chain seq x y z
N MET A 1 6.62 -40.90 27.18
CA MET A 1 5.44 -40.18 26.69
C MET A 1 5.94 -38.93 25.97
N ARG A 2 5.95 -38.97 24.63
CA ARG A 2 6.40 -37.84 23.79
C ARG A 2 5.16 -37.01 23.41
N LEU A 3 5.12 -35.78 23.90
CA LEU A 3 4.07 -34.81 23.56
C LEU A 3 4.38 -34.23 22.17
N ALA A 4 3.54 -34.54 21.18
CA ALA A 4 3.62 -33.97 19.86
C ALA A 4 2.88 -32.61 19.88
N CYS A 5 3.63 -31.53 19.72
CA CYS A 5 3.06 -30.18 19.46
C CYS A 5 2.50 -30.18 18.03
N LEU A 6 1.18 -30.16 17.89
CA LEU A 6 0.51 -29.80 16.63
C LEU A 6 0.65 -28.29 16.43
N LEU A 7 1.47 -27.88 15.46
CA LEU A 7 1.41 -26.54 14.88
C LEU A 7 0.13 -26.46 14.02
N ALA A 8 -0.88 -25.77 14.53
CA ALA A 8 -2.02 -25.36 13.72
C ALA A 8 -1.59 -24.18 12.84
N ALA A 9 -1.32 -24.45 11.58
CA ALA A 9 -1.16 -23.41 10.56
C ALA A 9 -2.53 -22.77 10.33
N PHE A 10 -2.75 -21.58 10.88
CA PHE A 10 -3.90 -20.75 10.54
C PHE A 10 -3.66 -20.20 9.13
N THR A 11 -4.26 -20.83 8.14
CA THR A 11 -4.39 -20.27 6.79
C THR A 11 -5.46 -19.18 6.83
N ALA A 12 -5.04 -17.93 6.84
CA ALA A 12 -5.93 -16.83 6.50
C ALA A 12 -6.38 -17.06 5.05
N SER A 13 -7.64 -17.45 4.86
CA SER A 13 -8.25 -17.60 3.53
C SER A 13 -8.42 -16.22 2.93
N LEU A 14 -7.42 -15.79 2.16
CA LEU A 14 -7.61 -14.73 1.17
C LEU A 14 -8.59 -15.29 0.14
N ALA A 15 -9.74 -14.63 -0.06
CA ALA A 15 -10.70 -14.99 -1.10
C ALA A 15 -10.12 -14.59 -2.47
N PHE A 16 -9.23 -15.39 -3.01
CA PHE A 16 -8.66 -15.23 -4.35
C PHE A 16 -9.62 -15.82 -5.38
N GLY A 17 -9.99 -15.00 -6.38
CA GLY A 17 -10.90 -15.43 -7.46
C GLY A 17 -10.25 -16.17 -8.62
N GLN A 18 -8.95 -16.46 -8.56
CA GLN A 18 -8.18 -17.38 -9.41
C GLN A 18 -7.22 -18.15 -8.53
N GLU A 19 -6.72 -19.32 -9.02
CA GLU A 19 -5.86 -20.21 -8.21
C GLU A 19 -4.64 -19.45 -7.65
N ALA A 20 -4.66 -19.19 -6.35
CA ALA A 20 -3.51 -18.65 -5.64
C ALA A 20 -2.34 -19.62 -5.79
N ARG A 21 -1.23 -19.13 -6.32
CA ARG A 21 0.01 -19.89 -6.47
C ARG A 21 0.81 -19.77 -5.19
N ASN A 22 1.55 -20.82 -4.84
CA ASN A 22 2.47 -20.82 -3.69
C ASN A 22 3.87 -21.17 -4.16
N VAL A 23 4.81 -20.28 -3.89
CA VAL A 23 6.24 -20.49 -4.18
C VAL A 23 7.02 -20.19 -2.92
N ASN A 24 7.76 -21.19 -2.42
CA ASN A 24 8.58 -21.06 -1.21
C ASN A 24 7.81 -20.58 0.03
N GLY A 25 6.54 -20.98 0.17
CA GLY A 25 5.70 -20.57 1.29
C GLY A 25 5.00 -19.22 1.11
N ILE A 26 5.25 -18.50 0.01
CA ILE A 26 4.60 -17.24 -0.31
C ILE A 26 3.41 -17.52 -1.22
N ALA A 27 2.22 -17.24 -0.71
CA ALA A 27 1.00 -17.28 -1.52
C ALA A 27 0.86 -15.95 -2.27
N PHE A 28 0.60 -16.02 -3.58
CA PHE A 28 0.40 -14.84 -4.43
C PHE A 28 -0.51 -15.13 -5.63
N GLU A 29 -1.08 -14.08 -6.19
CA GLU A 29 -1.78 -14.10 -7.48
C GLU A 29 -1.42 -12.88 -8.31
N VAL A 30 -1.58 -12.97 -9.63
CA VAL A 30 -1.54 -11.81 -10.53
C VAL A 30 -2.88 -11.70 -11.24
N ARG A 31 -3.50 -10.54 -11.12
CA ARG A 31 -4.84 -10.28 -11.62
C ARG A 31 -4.86 -9.03 -12.48
N HIS A 32 -5.50 -9.10 -13.65
CA HIS A 32 -5.85 -7.91 -14.42
C HIS A 32 -6.89 -7.10 -13.63
N VAL A 33 -6.66 -5.78 -13.48
CA VAL A 33 -7.55 -4.86 -12.77
C VAL A 33 -8.45 -4.14 -13.76
N GLN A 34 -7.93 -3.13 -14.42
CA GLN A 34 -8.60 -2.35 -15.46
C GLN A 34 -7.57 -1.76 -16.43
N GLY A 35 -7.96 -1.45 -17.66
CA GLY A 35 -7.07 -0.85 -18.66
C GLY A 35 -5.84 -1.72 -18.93
N ASN A 36 -4.67 -1.20 -18.58
CA ASN A 36 -3.38 -1.88 -18.68
C ASN A 36 -2.72 -2.09 -17.31
N VAL A 37 -3.52 -2.02 -16.22
CA VAL A 37 -3.07 -2.18 -14.84
C VAL A 37 -3.37 -3.58 -14.33
N TYR A 38 -2.40 -4.18 -13.67
CA TYR A 38 -2.45 -5.48 -13.02
C TYR A 38 -2.11 -5.34 -11.54
N LEU A 39 -2.67 -6.20 -10.73
CA LEU A 39 -2.35 -6.37 -9.32
C LEU A 39 -1.52 -7.65 -9.15
N PHE A 40 -0.33 -7.54 -8.59
CA PHE A 40 0.38 -8.64 -7.95
C PHE A 40 0.04 -8.58 -6.47
N ALA A 41 -0.84 -9.48 -6.02
CA ALA A 41 -1.23 -9.58 -4.62
C ALA A 41 -0.48 -10.72 -3.94
N SER A 42 0.05 -10.47 -2.75
CA SER A 42 0.73 -11.51 -1.97
C SER A 42 0.45 -11.38 -0.47
N THR A 43 0.83 -12.40 0.28
CA THR A 43 0.77 -12.36 1.75
C THR A 43 1.77 -11.36 2.38
N LEU A 44 2.72 -10.83 1.58
CA LEU A 44 3.77 -9.92 2.05
C LEU A 44 3.57 -8.46 1.57
N GLY A 45 2.51 -8.18 0.84
CA GLY A 45 2.19 -6.88 0.27
C GLY A 45 1.79 -6.98 -1.20
N ASN A 46 1.22 -5.89 -1.70
CA ASN A 46 0.72 -5.76 -3.05
C ASN A 46 1.66 -4.89 -3.90
N VAL A 47 1.68 -5.14 -5.21
CA VAL A 47 2.38 -4.32 -6.20
C VAL A 47 1.42 -4.06 -7.35
N ALA A 48 1.22 -2.79 -7.74
CA ALA A 48 0.52 -2.49 -8.97
C ALA A 48 1.52 -2.47 -10.15
N ILE A 49 1.13 -3.11 -11.25
CA ILE A 49 1.95 -3.23 -12.45
C ILE A 49 1.17 -2.63 -13.61
N GLN A 50 1.67 -1.57 -14.24
CA GLN A 50 1.14 -1.07 -15.48
C GLN A 50 2.07 -1.48 -16.63
N VAL A 51 1.49 -2.00 -17.72
CA VAL A 51 2.25 -2.44 -18.90
C VAL A 51 1.83 -1.67 -20.14
N GLY A 52 2.81 -1.19 -20.91
CA GLY A 52 2.57 -0.55 -22.19
C GLY A 52 2.30 -1.54 -23.31
N LYS A 53 1.73 -1.05 -24.41
CA LYS A 53 1.37 -1.83 -25.58
C LYS A 53 2.24 -1.52 -26.79
N ASP A 54 2.86 -0.32 -26.82
CA ASP A 54 3.65 0.14 -27.96
C ASP A 54 5.14 -0.15 -27.74
N ALA A 55 5.65 -1.14 -28.47
CA ALA A 55 7.06 -1.52 -28.41
C ALA A 55 7.99 -0.33 -28.69
N GLY A 56 8.95 -0.11 -27.81
CA GLY A 56 9.99 0.92 -27.94
C GLY A 56 9.66 2.30 -27.37
N HIS A 57 8.38 2.61 -27.08
CA HIS A 57 7.96 3.88 -26.48
C HIS A 57 7.40 3.68 -25.07
N ASP A 58 6.77 2.57 -24.86
CA ASP A 58 6.17 2.18 -23.60
C ASP A 58 7.15 1.37 -22.75
N GLY A 59 6.67 0.91 -21.60
CA GLY A 59 7.45 0.09 -20.69
C GLY A 59 6.59 -0.42 -19.54
N VAL A 60 7.26 -0.85 -18.48
CA VAL A 60 6.60 -1.25 -17.23
C VAL A 60 6.75 -0.13 -16.20
N LEU A 61 5.64 0.21 -15.53
CA LEU A 61 5.62 1.04 -14.34
C LEU A 61 5.18 0.18 -13.16
N LEU A 62 5.90 0.27 -12.05
CA LEU A 62 5.55 -0.38 -10.79
C LEU A 62 5.12 0.66 -9.75
N VAL A 63 4.04 0.38 -9.03
CA VAL A 63 3.74 1.05 -7.77
C VAL A 63 4.02 0.06 -6.66
N ASP A 64 4.96 0.43 -5.83
CA ASP A 64 5.69 -0.38 -4.88
C ASP A 64 6.53 -1.50 -5.54
N THR A 65 7.44 -2.06 -4.77
CA THR A 65 8.36 -3.09 -5.26
C THR A 65 8.34 -4.35 -4.40
N GLY A 66 7.52 -4.33 -3.35
CA GLY A 66 7.44 -5.41 -2.38
C GLY A 66 8.72 -5.57 -1.54
N PRO A 67 8.69 -6.42 -0.52
CA PRO A 67 9.88 -6.79 0.22
C PRO A 67 10.85 -7.59 -0.68
N GLU A 68 12.12 -7.63 -0.30
CA GLU A 68 13.18 -8.25 -1.11
C GLU A 68 12.88 -9.71 -1.51
N GLN A 69 12.17 -10.44 -0.67
CA GLN A 69 11.79 -11.83 -0.93
C GLN A 69 10.87 -12.01 -2.15
N LEU A 70 10.12 -10.97 -2.54
CA LEU A 70 9.20 -11.01 -3.68
C LEU A 70 9.85 -10.71 -5.02
N ARG A 71 11.05 -10.13 -5.05
CA ARG A 71 11.68 -9.58 -6.26
C ARG A 71 11.68 -10.54 -7.45
N GLU A 72 12.11 -11.78 -7.24
CA GLU A 72 12.21 -12.77 -8.33
C GLU A 72 10.83 -13.20 -8.84
N LEU A 73 9.85 -13.30 -7.93
CA LEU A 73 8.47 -13.59 -8.29
C LEU A 73 7.87 -12.44 -9.10
N ILE A 74 8.04 -11.20 -8.64
CA ILE A 74 7.56 -10.00 -9.35
C ILE A 74 8.18 -9.92 -10.75
N LEU A 75 9.51 -10.07 -10.86
CA LEU A 75 10.20 -10.04 -12.16
C LEU A 75 9.74 -11.17 -13.08
N ALA A 76 9.51 -12.37 -12.56
CA ALA A 76 9.02 -13.50 -13.33
C ALA A 76 7.59 -13.25 -13.87
N GLU A 77 6.73 -12.63 -13.06
CA GLU A 77 5.37 -12.29 -13.48
C GLU A 77 5.34 -11.12 -14.47
N ILE A 78 6.16 -10.09 -14.27
CA ILE A 78 6.29 -8.99 -15.22
C ILE A 78 6.66 -9.52 -16.61
N ARG A 79 7.63 -10.46 -16.70
CA ARG A 79 8.05 -11.06 -17.99
C ARG A 79 6.95 -11.83 -18.73
N LYS A 80 5.91 -12.28 -17.99
CA LYS A 80 4.72 -12.91 -18.63
C LYS A 80 3.75 -11.87 -19.16
N LEU A 81 3.76 -10.66 -18.59
CA LEU A 81 2.88 -9.57 -18.99
C LEU A 81 3.49 -8.70 -20.10
N SER A 82 4.81 -8.48 -20.06
CA SER A 82 5.52 -7.61 -20.98
C SER A 82 6.98 -8.01 -21.15
N ASN A 83 7.50 -7.82 -22.37
CA ASN A 83 8.94 -7.90 -22.67
C ASN A 83 9.64 -6.54 -22.55
N GLU A 84 8.88 -5.46 -22.34
CA GLU A 84 9.40 -4.12 -22.23
C GLU A 84 10.11 -3.90 -20.87
N PRO A 85 11.12 -3.00 -20.82
CA PRO A 85 11.85 -2.73 -19.59
C PRO A 85 10.99 -1.99 -18.56
N ILE A 86 11.33 -2.17 -17.27
CA ILE A 86 10.85 -1.28 -16.21
C ILE A 86 11.46 0.10 -16.44
N ARG A 87 10.62 1.13 -16.56
CA ARG A 87 11.04 2.52 -16.75
C ARG A 87 10.75 3.40 -15.55
N PHE A 88 9.66 3.12 -14.86
CA PHE A 88 9.25 3.88 -13.69
C PHE A 88 8.93 2.98 -12.52
N MET A 89 9.32 3.43 -11.34
CA MET A 89 8.88 2.89 -10.07
C MET A 89 8.37 4.04 -9.20
N ILE A 90 7.32 3.80 -8.45
CA ILE A 90 6.75 4.75 -7.49
C ILE A 90 6.64 4.01 -6.17
N VAL A 91 7.15 4.59 -5.10
CA VAL A 91 7.05 4.03 -3.75
C VAL A 91 6.00 4.81 -2.97
N THR A 92 4.99 4.12 -2.46
CA THR A 92 3.87 4.74 -1.74
C THR A 92 4.19 5.12 -0.31
N GLY A 93 5.21 4.51 0.30
CA GLY A 93 5.58 4.76 1.69
C GLY A 93 7.00 4.31 2.04
N PRO A 94 7.48 4.63 3.24
CA PRO A 94 8.86 4.34 3.64
C PRO A 94 9.10 2.90 4.10
N ASP A 95 8.08 2.05 4.18
CA ASP A 95 8.18 0.72 4.79
C ASP A 95 8.79 -0.32 3.84
N ALA A 96 9.50 -1.29 4.40
CA ALA A 96 10.31 -2.24 3.63
C ALA A 96 9.47 -3.20 2.76
N ASP A 97 8.22 -3.40 3.08
CA ASP A 97 7.27 -4.17 2.28
C ASP A 97 6.78 -3.43 1.02
N HIS A 98 7.04 -2.10 0.93
CA HIS A 98 6.78 -1.29 -0.26
C HIS A 98 8.03 -1.04 -1.11
N ASN A 99 9.23 -1.07 -0.51
CA ASN A 99 10.45 -0.60 -1.15
C ASN A 99 11.65 -1.55 -1.06
N GLY A 100 11.49 -2.71 -0.43
CA GLY A 100 12.59 -3.64 -0.15
C GLY A 100 13.31 -4.19 -1.39
N SER A 101 12.65 -4.23 -2.53
CA SER A 101 13.24 -4.66 -3.80
C SER A 101 13.90 -3.53 -4.61
N ASN A 102 13.81 -2.26 -4.20
CA ASN A 102 14.31 -1.10 -4.95
C ASN A 102 15.77 -1.27 -5.38
N ALA A 103 16.69 -1.58 -4.44
CA ALA A 103 18.12 -1.68 -4.69
C ALA A 103 18.47 -2.69 -5.79
N VAL A 104 17.66 -3.72 -5.96
CA VAL A 104 17.90 -4.77 -6.96
C VAL A 104 17.27 -4.40 -8.29
N LEU A 105 16.03 -3.86 -8.26
CA LEU A 105 15.30 -3.49 -9.47
C LEU A 105 15.92 -2.29 -10.18
N LEU A 106 16.54 -1.37 -9.45
CA LEU A 106 17.26 -0.22 -10.00
C LEU A 106 18.60 -0.59 -10.66
N LYS A 107 19.11 -1.81 -10.47
CA LYS A 107 20.38 -2.22 -11.10
C LYS A 107 20.20 -2.41 -12.61
N PRO A 108 21.15 -1.89 -13.45
CA PRO A 108 21.09 -2.00 -14.92
C PRO A 108 21.00 -3.43 -15.46
N ALA A 109 21.50 -4.44 -14.69
CA ALA A 109 21.44 -5.85 -15.07
C ALA A 109 20.03 -6.46 -15.04
N SER A 110 19.05 -5.79 -14.43
CA SER A 110 17.65 -6.22 -14.41
C SER A 110 16.94 -5.85 -15.73
N SER A 111 17.47 -4.89 -16.47
CA SER A 111 17.03 -4.49 -17.81
C SER A 111 17.91 -5.17 -18.86
N ARG A 112 17.47 -6.30 -19.41
CA ARG A 112 18.21 -7.02 -20.48
C ARG A 112 18.26 -6.29 -21.84
N ASN A 113 17.88 -5.04 -21.91
CA ASN A 113 18.01 -4.25 -23.15
C ASN A 113 19.14 -3.24 -23.04
N TYR A 114 20.33 -3.66 -23.43
CA TYR A 114 21.51 -2.84 -23.61
C TYR A 114 21.36 -1.67 -24.61
N GLN A 115 20.20 -1.51 -25.24
CA GLN A 115 19.96 -0.49 -26.28
C GLN A 115 19.32 0.80 -25.77
N THR A 116 18.79 0.82 -24.56
CA THR A 116 18.27 2.04 -23.95
C THR A 116 18.83 2.16 -22.53
N GLN A 117 19.94 2.82 -22.37
CA GLN A 117 20.52 3.24 -21.08
C GLN A 117 19.69 4.37 -20.43
N ALA A 118 18.38 4.24 -20.40
CA ALA A 118 17.56 5.12 -19.59
C ALA A 118 17.53 4.53 -18.18
N ASP A 119 18.09 5.24 -17.22
CA ASP A 119 17.99 4.88 -15.81
C ASP A 119 16.50 4.77 -15.40
N ILE A 120 16.19 3.77 -14.59
CA ILE A 120 14.84 3.64 -14.01
C ILE A 120 14.61 4.84 -13.11
N ALA A 121 13.55 5.60 -13.35
CA ALA A 121 13.15 6.69 -12.47
C ALA A 121 12.33 6.13 -11.31
N LEU A 122 12.83 6.31 -10.08
CA LEU A 122 12.12 5.97 -8.85
C LEU A 122 11.58 7.24 -8.20
N PHE A 123 10.25 7.36 -8.14
CA PHE A 123 9.56 8.45 -7.48
C PHE A 123 9.17 8.09 -6.05
N ALA A 124 9.29 9.04 -5.14
CA ALA A 124 8.71 8.99 -3.80
C ALA A 124 8.43 10.40 -3.27
N GLN A 125 7.61 10.50 -2.24
CA GLN A 125 7.43 11.74 -1.49
C GLN A 125 8.75 12.12 -0.79
N ASP A 126 9.04 13.42 -0.65
CA ASP A 126 10.32 13.94 -0.12
C ASP A 126 10.73 13.34 1.23
N ASN A 127 9.77 13.13 2.15
CA ASN A 127 10.05 12.58 3.47
C ASN A 127 10.55 11.12 3.40
N VAL A 128 10.18 10.36 2.36
CA VAL A 128 10.73 9.01 2.14
C VAL A 128 12.24 9.09 1.90
N LEU A 129 12.70 9.98 0.99
CA LEU A 129 14.11 10.18 0.74
C LEU A 129 14.85 10.68 1.99
N GLN A 130 14.27 11.63 2.72
CA GLN A 130 14.86 12.11 3.97
C GLN A 130 15.05 10.99 5.00
N ARG A 131 14.11 10.02 5.07
CA ARG A 131 14.21 8.86 5.96
C ARG A 131 15.28 7.89 5.50
N PHE A 132 15.30 7.58 4.21
CA PHE A 132 16.28 6.64 3.64
C PHE A 132 17.71 7.16 3.76
N SER A 133 17.92 8.47 3.62
CA SER A 133 19.24 9.10 3.67
C SER A 133 19.76 9.37 5.09
N ARG A 134 18.96 9.15 6.14
CA ARG A 134 19.43 9.33 7.53
C ARG A 134 20.46 8.27 7.87
N GLU A 135 21.48 8.69 8.62
CA GLU A 135 22.45 7.77 9.20
C GLU A 135 21.75 6.71 10.07
N GLY A 136 22.11 5.46 9.88
CA GLY A 136 21.47 4.34 10.59
C GLY A 136 20.12 3.86 10.02
N SER A 137 19.64 4.41 8.92
CA SER A 137 18.39 3.95 8.28
C SER A 137 18.42 2.49 7.81
N GLY A 138 19.62 1.96 7.53
CA GLY A 138 19.80 0.63 6.94
C GLY A 138 19.45 0.54 5.45
N VAL A 139 18.94 1.61 4.84
CA VAL A 139 18.57 1.64 3.42
C VAL A 139 19.79 2.05 2.57
N PRO A 140 20.29 1.17 1.69
CA PRO A 140 21.46 1.49 0.88
C PRO A 140 21.13 2.60 -0.14
N GLY A 141 22.12 3.47 -0.45
CA GLY A 141 21.93 4.55 -1.42
C GLY A 141 21.46 4.11 -2.81
N SER A 142 21.73 2.86 -3.18
CA SER A 142 21.21 2.24 -4.42
C SER A 142 19.71 1.96 -4.41
N ALA A 143 19.04 2.11 -3.28
CA ALA A 143 17.58 1.94 -3.14
C ALA A 143 16.84 3.28 -3.00
N TRP A 144 17.58 4.42 -2.97
CA TRP A 144 16.96 5.72 -2.75
C TRP A 144 16.18 6.21 -3.97
N PRO A 145 15.08 6.96 -3.76
CA PRO A 145 14.39 7.65 -4.82
C PRO A 145 15.31 8.52 -5.65
N THR A 146 15.21 8.45 -6.97
CA THR A 146 15.96 9.28 -7.91
C THR A 146 15.24 10.60 -8.18
N LEU A 147 13.93 10.64 -7.97
CA LEU A 147 13.07 11.81 -8.11
C LEU A 147 12.12 11.90 -6.93
N THR A 148 11.95 13.09 -6.38
CA THR A 148 11.02 13.32 -5.28
C THR A 148 10.00 14.42 -5.62
N PHE A 149 8.94 14.51 -4.81
CA PHE A 149 7.92 15.53 -4.90
C PHE A 149 7.38 15.88 -3.51
N LEU A 150 6.82 17.09 -3.36
CA LEU A 150 6.27 17.57 -2.08
C LEU A 150 4.79 17.24 -1.92
N ASP A 151 3.97 17.62 -2.88
CA ASP A 151 2.51 17.50 -2.81
C ASP A 151 1.96 16.58 -3.89
N GLU A 152 2.37 16.80 -5.14
CA GLU A 152 1.91 16.00 -6.27
C GLU A 152 2.96 15.91 -7.37
N LYS A 153 2.84 14.87 -8.18
CA LYS A 153 3.57 14.70 -9.43
C LYS A 153 2.69 14.03 -10.46
N SER A 154 2.61 14.61 -11.65
CA SER A 154 1.88 14.00 -12.77
C SER A 154 2.77 13.90 -14.01
N PHE A 155 2.58 12.84 -14.77
CA PHE A 155 3.23 12.61 -16.06
C PHE A 155 2.40 11.67 -16.93
N ALA A 156 2.65 11.66 -18.24
CA ALA A 156 2.00 10.73 -19.16
C ALA A 156 2.90 9.52 -19.41
N PHE A 157 2.33 8.31 -19.32
CA PHE A 157 3.02 7.06 -19.60
C PHE A 157 2.05 5.96 -20.03
N ASN A 158 2.46 5.09 -20.94
CA ASN A 158 1.65 3.97 -21.44
C ASN A 158 0.25 4.39 -21.92
N GLY A 159 0.13 5.57 -22.50
CA GLY A 159 -1.10 6.08 -23.09
C GLY A 159 -2.07 6.74 -22.10
N GLU A 160 -1.68 6.93 -20.82
CA GLU A 160 -2.53 7.62 -19.84
C GLU A 160 -1.75 8.57 -18.93
N ALA A 161 -2.49 9.41 -18.21
CA ALA A 161 -1.91 10.25 -17.17
C ALA A 161 -1.79 9.46 -15.87
N ILE A 162 -0.58 9.49 -15.29
CA ILE A 162 -0.26 8.94 -13.97
C ILE A 162 -0.17 10.13 -13.01
N GLN A 163 -0.95 10.10 -11.95
CA GLN A 163 -1.00 11.13 -10.93
C GLN A 163 -0.56 10.53 -9.59
N ILE A 164 0.50 11.09 -9.00
CA ILE A 164 1.01 10.71 -7.69
C ILE A 164 0.65 11.83 -6.72
N LEU A 165 -0.07 11.51 -5.66
CA LEU A 165 -0.60 12.47 -4.69
C LEU A 165 -0.05 12.14 -3.30
N ALA A 166 0.57 13.12 -2.63
CA ALA A 166 1.05 12.95 -1.27
C ALA A 166 -0.11 13.00 -0.27
N GLU A 167 -0.17 12.03 0.61
CA GLU A 167 -1.15 11.93 1.69
C GLU A 167 -0.46 12.17 3.03
N LYS A 168 -0.28 13.44 3.34
CA LYS A 168 0.50 13.85 4.52
C LYS A 168 -0.16 13.42 5.81
N ASN A 169 0.65 12.83 6.68
CA ASN A 169 0.27 12.43 8.05
C ASN A 169 -0.83 11.35 8.11
N ALA A 170 -0.91 10.44 7.11
CA ALA A 170 -1.79 9.29 7.13
C ALA A 170 -1.16 8.15 7.96
N HIS A 171 -0.69 7.05 7.35
CA HIS A 171 0.11 6.02 8.02
C HIS A 171 1.44 6.61 8.53
N THR A 172 2.12 7.39 7.66
CA THR A 172 3.32 8.20 7.96
C THR A 172 3.19 9.62 7.41
N ASP A 173 4.25 10.41 7.44
CA ASP A 173 4.32 11.72 6.76
C ASP A 173 4.83 11.62 5.30
N GLY A 174 5.16 10.43 4.83
CA GLY A 174 5.73 10.17 3.49
C GLY A 174 4.82 9.37 2.57
N ASP A 175 3.55 9.19 2.92
CA ASP A 175 2.63 8.37 2.15
C ASP A 175 2.16 9.04 0.85
N SER A 176 1.83 8.22 -0.11
CA SER A 176 1.32 8.65 -1.41
C SER A 176 0.32 7.65 -1.97
N ILE A 177 -0.62 8.14 -2.76
CA ILE A 177 -1.46 7.33 -3.63
C ILE A 177 -1.10 7.56 -5.08
N VAL A 178 -1.36 6.57 -5.93
CA VAL A 178 -1.10 6.66 -7.38
C VAL A 178 -2.39 6.40 -8.13
N PHE A 179 -2.81 7.39 -8.92
CA PHE A 179 -4.02 7.32 -9.73
C PHE A 179 -3.68 7.15 -11.21
N PHE A 180 -4.04 6.00 -11.77
CA PHE A 180 -4.01 5.68 -13.20
C PHE A 180 -5.31 6.20 -13.83
N ARG A 181 -5.26 7.42 -14.39
CA ARG A 181 -6.45 8.18 -14.81
C ARG A 181 -7.24 7.53 -15.93
N GLY A 182 -6.57 6.97 -16.91
CA GLY A 182 -7.22 6.29 -18.04
C GLY A 182 -7.76 4.91 -17.69
N SER A 183 -6.99 4.16 -16.90
CA SER A 183 -7.38 2.85 -16.38
C SER A 183 -8.38 2.92 -15.23
N ASN A 184 -8.56 4.11 -14.63
CA ASN A 184 -9.43 4.34 -13.47
C ASN A 184 -9.11 3.40 -12.28
N VAL A 185 -7.81 3.35 -11.91
CA VAL A 185 -7.30 2.53 -10.81
C VAL A 185 -6.49 3.40 -9.86
N ILE A 186 -6.69 3.22 -8.55
CA ILE A 186 -5.90 3.86 -7.50
C ILE A 186 -5.10 2.79 -6.76
N ALA A 187 -3.78 2.98 -6.64
CA ALA A 187 -2.94 2.22 -5.70
C ALA A 187 -2.76 3.08 -4.44
N ALA A 188 -3.21 2.56 -3.30
CA ALA A 188 -3.40 3.33 -2.08
C ALA A 188 -2.27 3.14 -1.03
N GLY A 189 -1.34 2.18 -1.24
CA GLY A 189 -0.36 1.85 -0.20
C GLY A 189 -1.01 1.50 1.14
N ASP A 190 -0.33 1.79 2.24
CA ASP A 190 -0.79 1.45 3.59
C ASP A 190 -1.87 2.37 4.16
N ILE A 191 -2.31 3.37 3.39
CA ILE A 191 -3.49 4.17 3.71
C ILE A 191 -4.75 3.30 3.70
N PHE A 192 -4.77 2.25 2.88
CA PHE A 192 -5.91 1.35 2.81
C PHE A 192 -5.47 -0.12 2.84
N LEU A 193 -6.02 -0.87 3.78
CA LEU A 193 -5.74 -2.29 3.99
C LEU A 193 -7.04 -3.08 4.11
N THR A 194 -7.04 -4.33 3.66
CA THR A 194 -8.18 -5.23 3.91
C THR A 194 -7.86 -6.33 4.93
N THR A 195 -6.62 -6.37 5.40
CA THR A 195 -6.08 -7.44 6.25
C THR A 195 -6.06 -7.11 7.74
N GLY A 196 -6.33 -5.84 8.10
CA GLY A 196 -6.29 -5.43 9.50
C GLY A 196 -6.68 -3.97 9.72
N TYR A 197 -6.61 -3.53 10.95
CA TYR A 197 -6.63 -2.10 11.29
C TYR A 197 -5.40 -1.40 10.75
N PRO A 198 -5.48 -0.10 10.37
CA PRO A 198 -4.30 0.62 9.91
C PRO A 198 -3.28 0.77 11.06
N VAL A 199 -2.02 0.72 10.72
CA VAL A 199 -0.95 1.10 11.63
C VAL A 199 -0.77 2.61 11.51
N ILE A 200 -0.94 3.35 12.62
CA ILE A 200 -0.69 4.79 12.67
C ILE A 200 0.70 4.98 13.27
N ASP A 201 1.68 5.29 12.44
CA ASP A 201 3.04 5.50 12.93
C ASP A 201 3.25 6.93 13.42
N LEU A 202 2.92 7.15 14.68
CA LEU A 202 3.05 8.45 15.34
C LEU A 202 4.49 8.97 15.35
N GLN A 203 5.49 8.08 15.38
CA GLN A 203 6.90 8.47 15.40
C GLN A 203 7.37 8.97 14.03
N ARG A 204 6.73 8.47 12.97
CA ARG A 204 6.98 8.90 11.60
C ARG A 204 5.92 9.87 11.07
N GLY A 205 5.18 10.52 11.98
CA GLY A 205 4.28 11.62 11.64
C GLY A 205 2.89 11.20 11.17
N GLY A 206 2.53 9.92 11.30
CA GLY A 206 1.17 9.42 11.04
C GLY A 206 0.15 9.92 12.05
N SER A 207 -1.13 9.97 11.68
CA SER A 207 -2.23 10.35 12.54
C SER A 207 -3.56 9.81 12.07
N ILE A 208 -4.48 9.57 13.00
CA ILE A 208 -5.84 9.11 12.65
C ILE A 208 -6.60 10.14 11.80
N GLN A 209 -6.37 11.44 12.02
CA GLN A 209 -6.98 12.49 11.24
C GLN A 209 -6.44 12.53 9.81
N GLY A 210 -5.12 12.33 9.64
CA GLY A 210 -4.47 12.22 8.33
C GLY A 210 -4.95 11.00 7.57
N GLU A 211 -5.08 9.85 8.26
CA GLU A 211 -5.58 8.61 7.68
C GLU A 211 -7.02 8.76 7.15
N ILE A 212 -7.93 9.30 7.98
CA ILE A 212 -9.31 9.58 7.56
C ILE A 212 -9.35 10.59 6.41
N LYS A 213 -8.49 11.62 6.44
CA LYS A 213 -8.40 12.61 5.37
C LYS A 213 -7.93 11.99 4.06
N ALA A 214 -6.92 11.12 4.09
CA ALA A 214 -6.41 10.42 2.92
C ALA A 214 -7.47 9.48 2.31
N LEU A 215 -8.20 8.75 3.14
CA LEU A 215 -9.32 7.91 2.69
C LEU A 215 -10.45 8.74 2.07
N ASN A 216 -10.78 9.91 2.63
CA ASN A 216 -11.75 10.83 2.00
C ASN A 216 -11.23 11.32 0.65
N HIS A 217 -9.93 11.63 0.52
CA HIS A 217 -9.35 12.04 -0.76
C HIS A 217 -9.42 10.92 -1.80
N ILE A 218 -9.16 9.66 -1.42
CA ILE A 218 -9.39 8.50 -2.30
C ILE A 218 -10.87 8.47 -2.74
N LEU A 219 -11.82 8.62 -1.83
CA LEU A 219 -13.26 8.63 -2.14
C LEU A 219 -13.66 9.78 -3.08
N ASP A 220 -13.07 10.96 -2.92
CA ASP A 220 -13.30 12.11 -3.82
C ASP A 220 -12.82 11.85 -5.26
N LEU A 221 -11.83 10.96 -5.43
CA LEU A 221 -11.28 10.56 -6.73
C LEU A 221 -12.03 9.37 -7.34
N THR A 222 -12.77 8.59 -6.54
CA THR A 222 -13.42 7.36 -6.98
C THR A 222 -14.78 7.62 -7.62
N VAL A 223 -15.13 6.75 -8.55
CA VAL A 223 -16.48 6.68 -9.14
C VAL A 223 -17.08 5.32 -8.78
N PRO A 224 -18.26 5.29 -8.14
CA PRO A 224 -18.95 4.05 -7.81
C PRO A 224 -19.25 3.19 -9.04
N ARG A 225 -19.21 1.88 -8.88
CA ARG A 225 -19.49 0.91 -9.97
C ARG A 225 -20.89 1.07 -10.57
N SER A 226 -21.82 1.60 -9.79
CA SER A 226 -23.19 1.88 -10.25
C SER A 226 -23.31 3.09 -11.18
N MET A 227 -22.28 3.97 -11.21
CA MET A 227 -22.30 5.23 -11.97
C MET A 227 -21.60 5.13 -13.31
N GLN A 228 -20.64 4.23 -13.48
CA GLN A 228 -19.95 3.98 -14.76
C GLN A 228 -19.49 2.52 -14.84
N GLU A 229 -19.18 2.08 -16.06
CA GLU A 229 -18.70 0.72 -16.31
C GLU A 229 -17.42 0.43 -15.52
N GLY A 230 -17.50 -0.57 -14.63
CA GLY A 230 -16.39 -1.01 -13.77
C GLY A 230 -16.13 -0.17 -12.52
N GLY A 231 -16.53 1.10 -12.49
CA GLY A 231 -16.19 2.03 -11.39
C GLY A 231 -14.70 2.26 -11.23
N THR A 232 -14.27 2.89 -10.14
CA THR A 232 -12.84 3.01 -9.79
C THR A 232 -12.42 1.79 -8.97
N MET A 233 -11.37 1.11 -9.39
CA MET A 233 -10.77 0.01 -8.64
C MET A 233 -9.66 0.54 -7.73
N VAL A 234 -9.60 0.03 -6.50
CA VAL A 234 -8.60 0.44 -5.50
C VAL A 234 -7.74 -0.75 -5.10
N ILE A 235 -6.44 -0.62 -5.30
CA ILE A 235 -5.42 -1.58 -4.88
C ILE A 235 -4.93 -1.15 -3.50
N PRO A 236 -5.22 -1.90 -2.42
CA PRO A 236 -4.70 -1.62 -1.09
C PRO A 236 -3.22 -1.99 -0.98
N GLY A 237 -2.51 -1.51 0.04
CA GLY A 237 -1.15 -1.98 0.35
C GLY A 237 -1.11 -3.47 0.67
N HIS A 238 -2.12 -3.97 1.36
CA HIS A 238 -2.25 -5.39 1.70
C HIS A 238 -3.68 -5.91 1.51
N GLY A 239 -3.79 -7.10 0.93
CA GLY A 239 -5.05 -7.82 0.79
C GLY A 239 -5.63 -7.81 -0.62
N ARG A 240 -6.96 -7.90 -0.72
CA ARG A 240 -7.66 -8.09 -2.00
C ARG A 240 -7.90 -6.79 -2.77
N LEU A 241 -8.13 -6.91 -4.07
CA LEU A 241 -8.63 -5.81 -4.88
C LEU A 241 -9.99 -5.31 -4.37
N CYS A 242 -10.19 -3.99 -4.37
CA CYS A 242 -11.31 -3.29 -3.77
C CYS A 242 -11.94 -2.27 -4.73
N ASP A 243 -13.04 -1.67 -4.29
CA ASP A 243 -13.73 -0.57 -4.96
C ASP A 243 -14.08 0.54 -3.96
N GLU A 244 -14.80 1.55 -4.40
CA GLU A 244 -15.22 2.70 -3.58
C GLU A 244 -16.01 2.28 -2.32
N ALA A 245 -16.88 1.28 -2.41
CA ALA A 245 -17.67 0.83 -1.28
C ALA A 245 -16.80 0.22 -0.16
N ASP A 246 -15.75 -0.53 -0.53
CA ASP A 246 -14.79 -1.08 0.44
C ASP A 246 -14.02 0.04 1.17
N VAL A 247 -13.61 1.09 0.44
CA VAL A 247 -12.93 2.25 1.03
C VAL A 247 -13.88 3.03 1.94
N THR A 248 -15.14 3.18 1.55
CA THR A 248 -16.19 3.81 2.38
C THR A 248 -16.37 3.07 3.69
N ASP A 249 -16.55 1.75 3.64
CA ASP A 249 -16.71 0.91 4.84
C ASP A 249 -15.51 1.06 5.79
N TYR A 250 -14.29 1.09 5.22
CA TYR A 250 -13.06 1.21 6.00
C TYR A 250 -12.92 2.61 6.64
N ARG A 251 -13.16 3.68 5.89
CA ARG A 251 -13.17 5.06 6.35
C ARG A 251 -14.19 5.27 7.47
N ASP A 252 -15.40 4.73 7.30
CA ASP A 252 -16.47 4.85 8.29
C ASP A 252 -16.11 4.13 9.60
N MET A 253 -15.51 2.95 9.51
CA MET A 253 -15.00 2.23 10.68
C MET A 253 -13.97 3.08 11.44
N LEU A 254 -13.00 3.70 10.75
CA LEU A 254 -11.98 4.56 11.38
C LEU A 254 -12.61 5.80 12.02
N THR A 255 -13.56 6.43 11.33
CA THR A 255 -14.27 7.61 11.83
C THR A 255 -15.04 7.28 13.10
N ILE A 256 -15.79 6.18 13.11
CA ILE A 256 -16.60 5.75 14.28
C ILE A 256 -15.70 5.45 15.49
N ILE A 257 -14.58 4.74 15.28
CA ILE A 257 -13.66 4.44 16.38
C ILE A 257 -13.00 5.73 16.88
N SER A 258 -12.55 6.60 15.96
CA SER A 258 -11.97 7.91 16.30
C SER A 258 -12.93 8.76 17.13
N ASP A 259 -14.19 8.88 16.73
CA ASP A 259 -15.22 9.65 17.43
C ASP A 259 -15.49 9.09 18.83
N ARG A 260 -15.57 7.77 18.97
CA ARG A 260 -15.74 7.10 20.28
C ARG A 260 -14.57 7.40 21.22
N VAL A 261 -13.33 7.36 20.71
CA VAL A 261 -12.13 7.69 21.51
C VAL A 261 -12.11 9.17 21.86
N GLN A 262 -12.47 10.04 20.93
CA GLN A 262 -12.52 11.48 21.13
C GLN A 262 -13.57 11.87 22.19
N ASP A 263 -14.75 11.24 22.19
CA ASP A 263 -15.78 11.43 23.20
C ASP A 263 -15.27 11.06 24.61
N MET A 264 -14.54 9.95 24.72
CA MET A 264 -13.94 9.56 26.01
C MET A 264 -12.84 10.53 26.45
N LEU A 265 -12.02 11.02 25.52
CA LEU A 265 -11.03 12.06 25.81
C LEU A 265 -11.67 13.35 26.32
N HIS A 266 -12.76 13.82 25.69
CA HIS A 266 -13.51 14.99 26.14
C HIS A 266 -14.11 14.81 27.56
N LYS A 267 -14.44 13.58 27.93
CA LYS A 267 -14.89 13.21 29.29
C LYS A 267 -13.74 13.03 30.27
N GLY A 268 -12.50 13.31 29.88
CA GLY A 268 -11.31 13.22 30.75
C GLY A 268 -10.89 11.79 31.09
N LYS A 269 -11.30 10.79 30.27
CA LYS A 269 -10.97 9.38 30.50
C LYS A 269 -9.51 9.06 30.25
N THR A 270 -8.95 8.20 31.10
CA THR A 270 -7.57 7.70 30.97
C THR A 270 -7.46 6.68 29.81
N LEU A 271 -6.24 6.38 29.39
CA LEU A 271 -6.00 5.33 28.40
C LEU A 271 -6.52 3.95 28.87
N GLU A 272 -6.36 3.64 30.15
CA GLU A 272 -6.84 2.38 30.72
C GLU A 272 -8.37 2.28 30.63
N GLU A 273 -9.10 3.38 30.94
CA GLU A 273 -10.56 3.42 30.80
C GLU A 273 -11.01 3.30 29.36
N VAL A 274 -10.28 3.94 28.40
CA VAL A 274 -10.56 3.86 26.97
C VAL A 274 -10.36 2.43 26.46
N ARG A 275 -9.27 1.77 26.83
CA ARG A 275 -9.02 0.35 26.48
C ARG A 275 -10.08 -0.58 27.09
N ALA A 276 -10.45 -0.36 28.36
CA ALA A 276 -11.50 -1.15 29.02
C ALA A 276 -12.87 -1.03 28.34
N ALA A 277 -13.15 0.08 27.65
CA ALA A 277 -14.40 0.32 26.95
C ALA A 277 -14.54 -0.48 25.63
N ARG A 278 -13.43 -1.09 25.10
CA ARG A 278 -13.41 -1.95 23.91
C ARG A 278 -14.09 -1.31 22.72
N LEU A 279 -13.69 -0.10 22.37
CA LEU A 279 -14.36 0.76 21.37
C LEU A 279 -14.32 0.22 19.93
N SER A 280 -13.41 -0.72 19.64
CA SER A 280 -13.27 -1.39 18.33
C SER A 280 -14.05 -2.71 18.21
N ARG A 281 -14.70 -3.20 19.30
CA ARG A 281 -15.27 -4.55 19.42
C ARG A 281 -16.14 -4.96 18.23
N ASP A 282 -16.93 -4.03 17.67
CA ASP A 282 -17.86 -4.30 16.56
C ASP A 282 -17.11 -4.69 15.27
N TYR A 283 -15.85 -4.29 15.14
CA TYR A 283 -14.98 -4.44 13.99
C TYR A 283 -13.86 -5.48 14.18
N ASP A 284 -13.59 -5.90 15.42
CA ASP A 284 -12.48 -6.78 15.79
C ASP A 284 -12.48 -8.11 15.02
N ARG A 285 -13.68 -8.66 14.72
CA ARG A 285 -13.80 -9.90 13.95
C ARG A 285 -13.22 -9.78 12.55
N ARG A 286 -13.28 -8.60 11.94
CA ARG A 286 -12.83 -8.34 10.56
C ARG A 286 -11.39 -7.84 10.51
N TYR A 287 -11.00 -6.98 11.46
CA TYR A 287 -9.76 -6.22 11.37
C TYR A 287 -8.73 -6.51 12.46
N SER A 288 -9.08 -7.21 13.54
CA SER A 288 -8.12 -7.53 14.59
C SER A 288 -7.30 -8.77 14.21
N ILE A 289 -5.97 -8.63 14.27
CA ILE A 289 -5.03 -9.74 14.08
C ILE A 289 -4.14 -9.88 15.33
N PRO A 290 -3.54 -11.05 15.60
CA PRO A 290 -2.74 -11.24 16.82
C PRO A 290 -1.59 -10.24 16.98
N ALA A 291 -0.97 -9.80 15.86
CA ALA A 291 0.12 -8.83 15.88
C ALA A 291 -0.35 -7.38 16.04
N TRP A 292 -1.60 -7.05 15.68
CA TRP A 292 -2.18 -5.71 15.73
C TRP A 292 -3.67 -5.81 16.10
N THR A 293 -3.96 -5.76 17.40
CA THR A 293 -5.31 -5.95 17.92
C THR A 293 -6.11 -4.64 17.91
N GLY A 294 -7.45 -4.76 18.02
CA GLY A 294 -8.32 -3.59 18.16
C GLY A 294 -7.97 -2.71 19.38
N ASP A 295 -7.53 -3.32 20.50
CA ASP A 295 -7.07 -2.56 21.67
C ASP A 295 -5.78 -1.77 21.37
N MET A 296 -4.84 -2.33 20.60
CA MET A 296 -3.62 -1.63 20.16
C MET A 296 -3.95 -0.49 19.19
N PHE A 297 -4.88 -0.71 18.26
CA PHE A 297 -5.36 0.33 17.38
C PHE A 297 -6.05 1.47 18.14
N VAL A 298 -6.97 1.16 19.08
CA VAL A 298 -7.62 2.16 19.94
C VAL A 298 -6.61 2.96 20.75
N GLU A 299 -5.55 2.32 21.25
CA GLU A 299 -4.44 3.05 21.90
C GLU A 299 -3.71 4.00 20.96
N ALA A 300 -3.42 3.57 19.71
CA ALA A 300 -2.79 4.43 18.72
C ALA A 300 -3.67 5.64 18.37
N VAL A 301 -4.98 5.44 18.20
CA VAL A 301 -5.97 6.51 18.02
C VAL A 301 -5.97 7.48 19.20
N TYR A 302 -6.02 6.97 20.44
CA TYR A 302 -5.99 7.80 21.66
C TYR A 302 -4.73 8.66 21.72
N ARG A 303 -3.57 8.07 21.43
CA ARG A 303 -2.29 8.80 21.44
C ARG A 303 -2.25 9.85 20.32
N SER A 304 -2.71 9.49 19.13
CA SER A 304 -2.81 10.40 17.98
C SER A 304 -3.67 11.63 18.30
N LEU A 305 -4.82 11.44 18.93
CA LEU A 305 -5.73 12.53 19.30
C LEU A 305 -5.19 13.43 20.42
N LYS A 306 -4.26 12.93 21.24
CA LYS A 306 -3.61 13.72 22.32
C LYS A 306 -2.41 14.54 21.87
N THR A 307 -1.83 14.25 20.71
CA THR A 307 -0.59 14.88 20.22
C THR A 307 -0.84 16.27 19.59
N LYS A 308 -2.01 16.87 19.81
CA LYS A 308 -2.37 18.22 19.34
C LYS A 308 -1.77 19.32 20.20
#